data_42089fe17918b03037d4713dcb64fd3c
#
_entry.id   42089fe17918b03037d4713dcb64fd3c
#
_cell.length_a   1.000
_cell.length_b   1.000
_cell.length_c   1.000
_cell.angle_alpha   90.00
_cell.angle_beta   90.00
_cell.angle_gamma   90.00
#
_symmetry.space_group_name_H-M   'P 1'
#
loop_
_entity.id
_entity.type
_entity.pdbx_description
1 polymer ?
#
loop_
_entity_poly.entity_id
_entity_poly.type
_entity_poly.pdbx_seq_one_letter_code
_entity_poly.pdbx_strand_id
1 'polypeptide(L)'
;GYDDIAPRGIGFILANWYIEIYRPIKLKEKLTVHTWPIKPKNTIFLREFEVYSGDEKVCVATTRWCMVDLKTFAILPTSAFFEGDTREYNDFRAIDYNSWRIAPLKVGEKKYEKTVSASDYDHYFHVNNTKYADLCLDTFSVDELGTRSVKNVLITYVKQCKYGEKLEFFRADDGDVS
;
A
#
# COMPACT_ATOMS: atom_id res chain seq x y z
N GLY A 1 -17.50 6.42 3.34
CA GLY A 1 -16.10 6.83 3.52
C GLY A 1 -15.67 6.77 4.99
N TYR A 2 -14.49 7.33 5.33
CA TYR A 2 -14.00 7.36 6.73
C TYR A 2 -15.00 8.06 7.66
N ASP A 3 -15.58 9.17 7.20
CA ASP A 3 -16.55 9.96 7.96
C ASP A 3 -17.85 9.19 8.29
N ASP A 4 -18.15 8.13 7.54
CA ASP A 4 -19.32 7.30 7.78
C ASP A 4 -19.07 6.23 8.85
N ILE A 5 -17.82 5.79 9.03
CA ILE A 5 -17.47 4.67 9.90
C ILE A 5 -16.81 5.11 11.21
N ALA A 6 -16.06 6.23 11.21
CA ALA A 6 -15.40 6.73 12.40
C ALA A 6 -16.36 7.00 13.58
N PRO A 7 -17.60 7.54 13.37
CA PRO A 7 -18.58 7.67 14.43
C PRO A 7 -19.02 6.34 15.05
N ARG A 8 -18.85 5.22 14.32
CA ARG A 8 -19.11 3.87 14.83
C ARG A 8 -17.95 3.30 15.65
N GLY A 9 -16.88 4.07 15.86
CA GLY A 9 -15.66 3.62 16.55
C GLY A 9 -14.81 2.65 15.73
N ILE A 10 -14.99 2.64 14.40
CA ILE A 10 -14.36 1.71 13.47
C ILE A 10 -13.45 2.48 12.51
N GLY A 11 -12.28 1.92 12.22
CA GLY A 11 -11.38 2.44 11.19
C GLY A 11 -10.89 1.35 10.26
N PHE A 12 -10.38 1.77 9.08
CA PHE A 12 -9.65 0.89 8.18
C PHE A 12 -8.16 1.22 8.21
N ILE A 13 -7.34 0.19 8.32
CA ILE A 13 -5.88 0.29 8.17
C ILE A 13 -5.45 -0.48 6.93
N LEU A 14 -4.56 0.13 6.15
CA LEU A 14 -3.90 -0.51 5.02
C LEU A 14 -2.84 -1.48 5.55
N ALA A 15 -3.00 -2.76 5.30
CA ALA A 15 -2.06 -3.78 5.72
C ALA A 15 -0.97 -4.04 4.67
N ASN A 16 -1.38 -4.12 3.41
CA ASN A 16 -0.47 -4.36 2.29
C ASN A 16 -1.01 -3.68 1.03
N TRP A 17 -0.10 -3.41 0.09
CA TRP A 17 -0.46 -3.16 -1.29
C TRP A 17 0.58 -3.75 -2.23
N TYR A 18 0.12 -4.16 -3.40
CA TYR A 18 0.93 -4.70 -4.48
C TYR A 18 0.58 -4.01 -5.79
N ILE A 19 1.59 -3.60 -6.54
CA ILE A 19 1.46 -2.92 -7.83
C ILE A 19 2.31 -3.63 -8.86
N GLU A 20 1.78 -3.83 -10.08
CA GLU A 20 2.54 -4.13 -11.29
C GLU A 20 2.51 -2.94 -12.23
N ILE A 21 3.68 -2.52 -12.70
CA ILE A 21 3.86 -1.40 -13.61
C ILE A 21 4.33 -1.94 -14.94
N TYR A 22 3.48 -1.85 -15.96
CA TYR A 22 3.77 -2.39 -17.28
C TYR A 22 4.72 -1.51 -18.08
N ARG A 23 4.64 -0.20 -17.89
CA ARG A 23 5.60 0.78 -18.38
C ARG A 23 5.64 2.03 -17.49
N PRO A 24 6.74 2.82 -17.58
CA PRO A 24 6.80 4.10 -16.90
C PRO A 24 5.70 5.07 -17.39
N ILE A 25 5.13 5.81 -16.45
CA ILE A 25 4.17 6.89 -16.74
C ILE A 25 4.95 8.14 -17.10
N LYS A 26 4.55 8.80 -18.19
CA LYS A 26 5.21 10.01 -18.70
C LYS A 26 4.67 11.27 -18.04
N LEU A 27 5.49 12.31 -17.98
CA LEU A 27 5.06 13.61 -17.48
C LEU A 27 3.89 14.16 -18.32
N LYS A 28 2.87 14.69 -17.65
CA LYS A 28 1.62 15.22 -18.24
C LYS A 28 0.73 14.18 -18.93
N GLU A 29 1.01 12.91 -18.77
CA GLU A 29 0.16 11.83 -19.25
C GLU A 29 -1.17 11.84 -18.50
N LYS A 30 -2.29 11.80 -19.22
CA LYS A 30 -3.62 11.71 -18.61
C LYS A 30 -3.92 10.26 -18.27
N LEU A 31 -4.20 10.02 -17.01
CA LEU A 31 -4.51 8.68 -16.51
C LEU A 31 -5.99 8.56 -16.15
N THR A 32 -6.55 7.39 -16.44
CA THR A 32 -7.85 6.95 -15.95
C THR A 32 -7.64 5.80 -14.95
N VAL A 33 -8.20 5.94 -13.75
CA VAL A 33 -8.10 4.92 -12.71
C VAL A 33 -9.48 4.30 -12.49
N HIS A 34 -9.59 3.00 -12.70
CA HIS A 34 -10.72 2.19 -12.32
C HIS A 34 -10.41 1.50 -11.00
N THR A 35 -11.36 1.51 -10.06
CA THR A 35 -11.18 0.85 -8.76
C THR A 35 -12.50 0.28 -8.25
N TRP A 36 -12.43 -0.91 -7.66
CA TRP A 36 -13.61 -1.59 -7.10
C TRP A 36 -13.25 -2.44 -5.90
N PRO A 37 -14.18 -2.62 -4.96
CA PRO A 37 -13.99 -3.54 -3.85
C PRO A 37 -14.28 -4.98 -4.28
N ILE A 38 -13.53 -5.92 -3.72
CA ILE A 38 -13.83 -7.35 -3.76
C ILE A 38 -14.63 -7.72 -2.50
N LYS A 39 -15.51 -8.70 -2.59
CA LYS A 39 -16.29 -9.18 -1.45
C LYS A 39 -15.36 -9.56 -0.29
N PRO A 40 -15.51 -8.93 0.87
CA PRO A 40 -14.64 -9.16 2.00
C PRO A 40 -14.71 -10.59 2.53
N LYS A 41 -13.60 -11.09 3.06
CA LYS A 41 -13.51 -12.43 3.64
C LYS A 41 -12.73 -12.43 4.94
N ASN A 42 -13.27 -13.08 5.96
CA ASN A 42 -12.67 -13.17 7.31
C ASN A 42 -12.46 -11.77 7.94
N THR A 43 -11.24 -11.25 7.89
CA THR A 43 -10.85 -9.94 8.42
C THR A 43 -10.30 -9.01 7.33
N ILE A 44 -10.34 -9.43 6.07
CA ILE A 44 -9.65 -8.78 4.96
C ILE A 44 -10.65 -8.16 3.99
N PHE A 45 -10.39 -6.90 3.64
CA PHE A 45 -11.03 -6.16 2.58
C PHE A 45 -10.02 -5.92 1.46
N LEU A 46 -10.33 -6.39 0.25
CA LEU A 46 -9.51 -6.17 -0.93
C LEU A 46 -10.12 -5.05 -1.76
N ARG A 47 -9.25 -4.23 -2.37
CA ARG A 47 -9.62 -3.26 -3.38
C ARG A 47 -8.66 -3.35 -4.56
N GLU A 48 -9.23 -3.46 -5.73
CA GLU A 48 -8.52 -3.59 -6.99
C GLU A 48 -8.43 -2.25 -7.72
N PHE A 49 -7.40 -2.12 -8.56
CA PHE A 49 -7.14 -0.94 -9.35
C PHE A 49 -6.61 -1.33 -10.72
N GLU A 50 -7.09 -0.66 -11.74
CA GLU A 50 -6.51 -0.63 -13.07
C GLU A 50 -6.25 0.82 -13.47
N VAL A 51 -5.07 1.07 -14.03
CA VAL A 51 -4.66 2.40 -14.48
C VAL A 51 -4.43 2.36 -15.98
N TYR A 52 -5.07 3.27 -16.68
CA TYR A 52 -5.01 3.38 -18.13
C TYR A 52 -4.46 4.74 -18.55
N SER A 53 -3.73 4.75 -19.66
CA SER A 53 -3.39 5.94 -20.45
C SER A 53 -4.05 5.82 -21.83
N GLY A 54 -5.13 6.56 -22.05
CA GLY A 54 -6.03 6.26 -23.17
C GLY A 54 -6.60 4.85 -23.02
N ASP A 55 -6.42 4.00 -24.03
CA ASP A 55 -6.86 2.60 -24.03
C ASP A 55 -5.78 1.61 -23.54
N GLU A 56 -4.56 2.10 -23.29
CA GLU A 56 -3.45 1.26 -22.82
C GLU A 56 -3.48 1.10 -21.31
N LYS A 57 -3.54 -0.16 -20.82
CA LYS A 57 -3.38 -0.47 -19.40
C LYS A 57 -1.90 -0.36 -19.02
N VAL A 58 -1.55 0.59 -18.13
CA VAL A 58 -0.18 0.91 -17.76
C VAL A 58 0.21 0.37 -16.37
N CYS A 59 -0.79 0.07 -15.53
CA CYS A 59 -0.55 -0.42 -14.20
C CYS A 59 -1.78 -1.16 -13.67
N VAL A 60 -1.57 -2.13 -12.81
CA VAL A 60 -2.60 -2.75 -11.95
C VAL A 60 -2.14 -2.76 -10.50
N ALA A 61 -3.09 -2.75 -9.58
CA ALA A 61 -2.77 -2.85 -8.17
C ALA A 61 -3.88 -3.56 -7.39
N THR A 62 -3.50 -4.14 -6.27
CA THR A 62 -4.43 -4.68 -5.28
C THR A 62 -3.98 -4.26 -3.89
N THR A 63 -4.93 -3.93 -3.03
CA THR A 63 -4.68 -3.48 -1.65
C THR A 63 -5.43 -4.35 -0.66
N ARG A 64 -4.78 -4.62 0.48
CA ARG A 64 -5.39 -5.34 1.60
C ARG A 64 -5.59 -4.41 2.77
N TRP A 65 -6.81 -4.35 3.24
CA TRP A 65 -7.22 -3.54 4.38
C TRP A 65 -7.76 -4.43 5.49
N CYS A 66 -7.53 -4.03 6.73
CA CYS A 66 -8.16 -4.60 7.91
C CYS A 66 -9.04 -3.54 8.57
N MET A 67 -10.17 -3.97 9.09
CA MET A 67 -11.02 -3.13 9.93
C MET A 67 -10.57 -3.27 11.39
N VAL A 68 -10.51 -2.15 12.09
CA VAL A 68 -10.07 -2.11 13.48
C VAL A 68 -11.04 -1.33 14.35
N ASP A 69 -11.13 -1.71 15.60
CA ASP A 69 -11.72 -0.88 16.65
C ASP A 69 -10.77 0.29 16.96
N LEU A 70 -11.25 1.54 16.88
CA LEU A 70 -10.41 2.73 17.04
C LEU A 70 -9.91 2.97 18.47
N LYS A 71 -10.48 2.30 19.49
CA LYS A 71 -10.05 2.43 20.89
C LYS A 71 -8.97 1.41 21.25
N THR A 72 -9.16 0.17 20.81
CA THR A 72 -8.32 -0.96 21.17
C THR A 72 -7.31 -1.35 20.11
N PHE A 73 -7.49 -0.87 18.87
CA PHE A 73 -6.78 -1.30 17.67
C PHE A 73 -6.88 -2.80 17.36
N ALA A 74 -7.86 -3.48 17.97
CA ALA A 74 -8.14 -4.87 17.66
C ALA A 74 -8.71 -5.01 16.25
N ILE A 75 -8.23 -6.01 15.52
CA ILE A 75 -8.78 -6.35 14.19
C ILE A 75 -10.18 -6.92 14.37
N LEU A 76 -11.13 -6.36 13.62
CA LEU A 76 -12.52 -6.77 13.62
C LEU A 76 -12.81 -7.71 12.45
N PRO A 77 -13.74 -8.68 12.62
CA PRO A 77 -14.18 -9.51 11.52
C PRO A 77 -15.00 -8.68 10.52
N THR A 78 -14.95 -9.06 9.25
CA THR A 78 -15.71 -8.38 8.19
C THR A 78 -17.22 -8.38 8.43
N SER A 79 -17.74 -9.37 9.15
CA SER A 79 -19.15 -9.46 9.55
C SER A 79 -19.63 -8.27 10.37
N ALA A 80 -18.75 -7.64 11.16
CA ALA A 80 -19.10 -6.44 11.92
C ALA A 80 -19.40 -5.20 11.04
N PHE A 81 -19.05 -5.27 9.75
CA PHE A 81 -19.28 -4.20 8.79
C PHE A 81 -20.54 -4.40 7.96
N PHE A 82 -20.95 -5.65 7.72
CA PHE A 82 -22.01 -5.99 6.76
C PHE A 82 -23.42 -5.64 7.21
N GLU A 83 -23.65 -5.35 8.46
CA GLU A 83 -24.96 -4.95 8.92
C GLU A 83 -25.36 -3.63 8.23
N GLY A 84 -26.35 -3.71 7.34
CA GLY A 84 -26.81 -2.59 6.52
C GLY A 84 -25.90 -2.26 5.30
N ASP A 85 -24.94 -3.09 4.96
CA ASP A 85 -24.11 -2.88 3.76
C ASP A 85 -24.87 -3.28 2.49
N THR A 86 -25.18 -2.28 1.65
CA THR A 86 -25.89 -2.45 0.37
C THR A 86 -24.98 -2.34 -0.84
N ARG A 87 -23.65 -2.32 -0.64
CA ARG A 87 -22.70 -2.16 -1.74
C ARG A 87 -22.65 -3.39 -2.62
N GLU A 88 -22.54 -3.15 -3.91
CA GLU A 88 -22.22 -4.19 -4.87
C GLU A 88 -20.71 -4.51 -4.82
N TYR A 89 -20.37 -5.78 -4.92
CA TYR A 89 -19.01 -6.27 -4.98
C TYR A 89 -18.75 -6.90 -6.34
N ASN A 90 -17.56 -6.67 -6.87
CA ASN A 90 -17.10 -7.31 -8.08
C ASN A 90 -16.25 -8.53 -7.71
N ASP A 91 -16.45 -9.64 -8.40
CA ASP A 91 -15.61 -10.86 -8.24
C ASP A 91 -14.36 -10.82 -9.14
N PHE A 92 -14.31 -9.87 -10.09
CA PHE A 92 -13.17 -9.71 -10.98
C PHE A 92 -11.95 -9.18 -10.22
N ARG A 93 -10.80 -9.87 -10.39
CA ARG A 93 -9.51 -9.47 -9.86
C ARG A 93 -8.69 -8.83 -10.97
N ALA A 94 -8.19 -7.60 -10.73
CA ALA A 94 -7.26 -6.94 -11.66
C ALA A 94 -5.95 -7.73 -11.77
N ILE A 95 -5.58 -8.38 -10.66
CA ILE A 95 -4.39 -9.20 -10.57
C ILE A 95 -4.60 -10.36 -9.59
N ASP A 96 -4.21 -11.57 -9.97
CA ASP A 96 -4.24 -12.74 -9.08
C ASP A 96 -2.97 -12.79 -8.24
N TYR A 97 -2.89 -11.93 -7.23
CA TYR A 97 -1.76 -11.86 -6.32
C TYR A 97 -2.12 -12.42 -4.95
N ASN A 98 -1.37 -13.42 -4.51
CA ASN A 98 -1.63 -14.16 -3.26
C ASN A 98 -0.41 -14.21 -2.31
N SER A 99 0.76 -13.76 -2.75
CA SER A 99 2.03 -13.84 -1.99
C SER A 99 2.27 -12.63 -1.09
N TRP A 100 1.31 -12.33 -0.21
CA TRP A 100 1.29 -11.13 0.64
C TRP A 100 2.32 -11.09 1.76
N ARG A 101 2.98 -12.21 2.03
CA ARG A 101 3.93 -12.30 3.13
C ARG A 101 5.35 -12.04 2.64
N ILE A 102 5.94 -10.96 3.13
CA ILE A 102 7.37 -10.69 2.95
C ILE A 102 8.13 -11.39 4.09
N ALA A 103 9.13 -12.20 3.75
CA ALA A 103 10.00 -12.79 4.75
C ALA A 103 10.84 -11.70 5.43
N PRO A 104 11.09 -11.77 6.74
CA PRO A 104 11.97 -10.82 7.40
C PRO A 104 13.36 -10.82 6.76
N LEU A 105 13.93 -9.65 6.58
CA LEU A 105 15.30 -9.49 6.09
C LEU A 105 16.27 -10.06 7.13
N LYS A 106 17.01 -11.10 6.76
CA LYS A 106 17.98 -11.76 7.66
C LYS A 106 19.31 -11.02 7.70
N VAL A 107 19.76 -10.53 6.55
CA VAL A 107 20.99 -9.78 6.36
C VAL A 107 20.69 -8.69 5.34
N GLY A 108 21.08 -7.45 5.66
CA GLY A 108 20.91 -6.31 4.75
C GLY A 108 21.96 -5.26 5.06
N GLU A 109 22.31 -4.49 4.05
CA GLU A 109 23.18 -3.33 4.21
C GLU A 109 22.34 -2.14 4.68
N LYS A 110 22.77 -1.47 5.75
CA LYS A 110 22.19 -0.21 6.18
C LYS A 110 22.50 0.88 5.16
N LYS A 111 21.47 1.44 4.56
CA LYS A 111 21.62 2.49 3.54
C LYS A 111 21.58 3.89 4.15
N TYR A 112 20.62 4.16 5.01
CA TYR A 112 20.51 5.48 5.65
C TYR A 112 19.62 5.42 6.90
N GLU A 113 19.50 6.57 7.56
CA GLU A 113 18.60 6.81 8.68
C GLU A 113 17.75 8.05 8.41
N LYS A 114 16.52 8.08 8.92
CA LYS A 114 15.64 9.24 8.85
C LYS A 114 14.86 9.38 10.16
N THR A 115 14.73 10.62 10.63
CA THR A 115 13.79 10.93 11.70
C THR A 115 12.45 11.34 11.09
N VAL A 116 11.37 10.74 11.57
CA VAL A 116 10.00 11.07 11.14
C VAL A 116 9.68 12.51 11.49
N SER A 117 9.29 13.28 10.49
CA SER A 117 9.02 14.72 10.58
C SER A 117 7.57 15.06 10.23
N ALA A 118 7.16 16.31 10.44
CA ALA A 118 5.80 16.77 10.14
C ALA A 118 5.42 16.60 8.65
N SER A 119 6.37 16.73 7.72
CA SER A 119 6.13 16.55 6.28
C SER A 119 5.86 15.10 5.86
N ASP A 120 6.08 14.14 6.75
CA ASP A 120 5.76 12.74 6.51
C ASP A 120 4.30 12.41 6.88
N TYR A 121 3.62 13.30 7.63
CA TYR A 121 2.26 13.10 8.13
C TYR A 121 1.20 13.56 7.13
N ASP A 122 0.08 12.86 7.13
CA ASP A 122 -1.14 13.28 6.44
C ASP A 122 -2.09 14.05 7.38
N HIS A 123 -3.25 14.44 6.87
CA HIS A 123 -4.26 15.18 7.64
C HIS A 123 -4.95 14.35 8.73
N TYR A 124 -4.78 13.03 8.76
CA TYR A 124 -5.24 12.16 9.84
C TYR A 124 -4.19 11.99 10.95
N PHE A 125 -3.10 12.74 10.90
CA PHE A 125 -1.99 12.67 11.86
C PHE A 125 -1.34 11.27 11.90
N HIS A 126 -1.20 10.64 10.74
CA HIS A 126 -0.44 9.41 10.54
C HIS A 126 0.65 9.65 9.50
N VAL A 127 1.74 8.90 9.60
CA VAL A 127 2.70 8.88 8.48
C VAL A 127 1.98 8.38 7.24
N ASN A 128 1.99 9.20 6.18
CA ASN A 128 1.30 8.88 4.95
C ASN A 128 1.84 7.57 4.35
N ASN A 129 0.94 6.66 4.00
CA ASN A 129 1.31 5.36 3.45
C ASN A 129 2.20 5.45 2.20
N THR A 130 2.03 6.50 1.37
CA THR A 130 2.87 6.71 0.18
C THR A 130 4.31 7.08 0.52
N LYS A 131 4.55 7.70 1.69
CA LYS A 131 5.91 8.06 2.13
C LYS A 131 6.81 6.84 2.33
N TYR A 132 6.25 5.71 2.72
CA TYR A 132 7.04 4.48 2.84
C TYR A 132 7.60 4.01 1.51
N ALA A 133 6.88 4.23 0.39
CA ALA A 133 7.40 3.94 -0.95
C ALA A 133 8.59 4.86 -1.30
N ASP A 134 8.44 6.18 -1.07
CA ASP A 134 9.52 7.15 -1.27
C ASP A 134 10.77 6.74 -0.45
N LEU A 135 10.58 6.44 0.85
CA LEU A 135 11.66 6.04 1.76
C LEU A 135 12.33 4.72 1.33
N CYS A 136 11.61 3.80 0.72
CA CYS A 136 12.20 2.59 0.14
C CYS A 136 13.02 2.92 -1.12
N LEU A 137 12.54 3.82 -1.97
CA LEU A 137 13.27 4.27 -3.16
C LEU A 137 14.56 5.01 -2.80
N ASP A 138 14.58 5.74 -1.69
CA ASP A 138 15.78 6.44 -1.19
C ASP A 138 16.93 5.47 -0.79
N THR A 139 16.68 4.16 -0.74
CA THR A 139 17.74 3.16 -0.57
C THR A 139 18.56 2.91 -1.84
N PHE A 140 18.11 3.44 -2.98
CA PHE A 140 18.80 3.36 -4.26
C PHE A 140 19.50 4.69 -4.57
N SER A 141 20.62 4.64 -5.26
CA SER A 141 21.26 5.85 -5.80
C SER A 141 20.49 6.38 -7.03
N VAL A 142 20.74 7.64 -7.37
CA VAL A 142 20.17 8.26 -8.58
C VAL A 142 20.62 7.51 -9.84
N ASP A 143 21.89 7.04 -9.88
CA ASP A 143 22.42 6.29 -11.01
C ASP A 143 21.74 4.93 -11.16
N GLU A 144 21.47 4.23 -10.04
CA GLU A 144 20.72 2.99 -10.07
C GLU A 144 19.30 3.20 -10.61
N LEU A 145 18.59 4.22 -10.11
CA LEU A 145 17.24 4.56 -10.58
C LEU A 145 17.22 5.07 -12.03
N GLY A 146 18.33 5.66 -12.51
CA GLY A 146 18.48 6.09 -13.90
C GLY A 146 18.63 4.93 -14.90
N THR A 147 19.08 3.76 -14.43
CA THR A 147 19.35 2.58 -15.27
C THR A 147 18.32 1.45 -15.07
N ARG A 148 17.50 1.53 -14.04
CA ARG A 148 16.50 0.51 -13.68
C ARG A 148 15.10 1.09 -13.75
N SER A 149 14.13 0.24 -13.98
CA SER A 149 12.71 0.61 -13.88
C SER A 149 12.03 -0.27 -12.84
N VAL A 150 11.21 0.36 -11.99
CA VAL A 150 10.36 -0.37 -11.05
C VAL A 150 9.28 -1.11 -11.84
N LYS A 151 9.23 -2.43 -11.68
CA LYS A 151 8.23 -3.29 -12.32
C LYS A 151 7.12 -3.68 -11.35
N ASN A 152 7.53 -4.08 -10.16
CA ASN A 152 6.60 -4.52 -9.13
C ASN A 152 6.98 -3.90 -7.80
N VAL A 153 5.98 -3.59 -6.98
CA VAL A 153 6.17 -3.14 -5.61
C VAL A 153 5.21 -3.87 -4.70
N LEU A 154 5.73 -4.49 -3.64
CA LEU A 154 4.94 -5.00 -2.53
C LEU A 154 5.36 -4.26 -1.26
N ILE A 155 4.42 -3.62 -0.58
CA ILE A 155 4.66 -3.05 0.76
C ILE A 155 3.76 -3.75 1.77
N THR A 156 4.37 -4.10 2.92
CA THR A 156 3.69 -4.62 4.10
C THR A 156 3.89 -3.65 5.26
N TYR A 157 2.79 -3.13 5.78
CA TYR A 157 2.79 -2.23 6.93
C TYR A 157 2.68 -3.05 8.21
N VAL A 158 3.76 -3.13 9.00
CA VAL A 158 3.80 -3.93 10.22
C VAL A 158 3.47 -3.10 11.45
N LYS A 159 3.95 -1.85 11.48
CA LYS A 159 3.77 -0.92 12.59
C LYS A 159 3.76 0.52 12.08
N GLN A 160 2.92 1.34 12.64
CA GLN A 160 2.91 2.77 12.38
C GLN A 160 4.10 3.46 13.05
N CYS A 161 4.79 4.32 12.30
CA CYS A 161 5.85 5.17 12.81
C CYS A 161 5.29 6.42 13.47
N LYS A 162 5.99 6.95 14.49
CA LYS A 162 5.59 8.13 15.24
C LYS A 162 6.50 9.32 14.95
N TYR A 163 5.98 10.53 15.14
CA TYR A 163 6.76 11.76 15.05
C TYR A 163 8.00 11.71 15.95
N GLY A 164 9.16 12.09 15.40
CA GLY A 164 10.44 12.05 16.10
C GLY A 164 11.08 10.66 16.20
N GLU A 165 10.39 9.59 15.76
CA GLU A 165 10.96 8.24 15.71
C GLU A 165 12.10 8.18 14.69
N LYS A 166 13.22 7.58 15.08
CA LYS A 166 14.37 7.35 14.20
C LYS A 166 14.19 6.02 13.49
N LEU A 167 14.15 6.06 12.18
CA LEU A 167 14.01 4.91 11.31
C LEU A 167 15.36 4.57 10.68
N GLU A 168 15.66 3.29 10.59
CA GLU A 168 16.83 2.77 9.89
C GLU A 168 16.37 1.97 8.68
N PHE A 169 17.01 2.22 7.53
CA PHE A 169 16.67 1.58 6.27
C PHE A 169 17.77 0.62 5.85
N PHE A 170 17.38 -0.63 5.67
CA PHE A 170 18.27 -1.71 5.23
C PHE A 170 17.79 -2.24 3.89
N ARG A 171 18.72 -2.58 3.02
CA ARG A 171 18.48 -3.18 1.72
C ARG A 171 19.26 -4.48 1.58
N ALA A 172 18.63 -5.49 1.03
CA ALA A 172 19.30 -6.65 0.46
C ALA A 172 18.85 -6.81 -0.97
N ASP A 173 19.77 -7.10 -1.85
CA ASP A 173 19.51 -7.41 -3.25
C ASP A 173 19.55 -8.93 -3.42
N ASP A 174 18.50 -9.51 -3.98
CA ASP A 174 18.34 -10.96 -4.16
C ASP A 174 18.59 -11.34 -5.63
N GLY A 175 19.72 -10.88 -6.16
CA GLY A 175 20.13 -11.10 -7.54
C GLY A 175 19.42 -10.20 -8.55
N ASP A 176 19.82 -10.30 -9.81
CA ASP A 176 19.13 -9.64 -10.92
C ASP A 176 17.80 -10.35 -11.18
N VAL A 177 16.74 -9.79 -10.67
CA VAL A 177 15.41 -10.11 -11.15
C VAL A 177 15.27 -9.38 -12.48
N SER A 178 15.59 -10.09 -13.56
CA SER A 178 15.36 -9.64 -14.94
C SER A 178 13.88 -9.58 -15.27
#